data_f40fad5ac9785eb9e346049d83e12321
#
_entry.id   f40fad5ac9785eb9e346049d83e12321
#
_cell.length_a   1.000
_cell.length_b   1.000
_cell.length_c   1.000
_cell.angle_alpha   90.00
_cell.angle_beta   90.00
_cell.angle_gamma   90.00
#
_symmetry.space_group_name_H-M   'P 1'
#
loop_
_entity.id
_entity.type
_entity.pdbx_description
1 polymer ?
#
loop_
_entity_poly.entity_id
_entity_poly.type
_entity_poly.pdbx_seq_one_letter_code
_entity_poly.pdbx_strand_id
1 'polypeptide(L)'
;MLTLSYQGVDGGFYQCATSLDASLHLEPVVSSVDPNGAFFAFEADLPSVVDPYTLFTEEEVSALVYDSATPLSLSDGDQLTSLLSALAFSDQNQAPVNDGYTYVDGEDTLRVLQGGSVVYHSSGEGRYTAQPGLSGAVEAAWVLANAAAAPLAGQARLYLLSAQADADQKDHYTVIFGYCLNGSAVHLYDDGWAAVFEVTEGVVTDFTIRLRSYSAAPQQALLLPAEKAAAALTALTQDSRELSVQYRDNGDGQAVPYWNAT
;
A
#
# COMPACT_ATOMS: atom_id res chain seq x y z
N MET A 1 19.93 21.02 10.70
CA MET A 1 19.78 19.72 10.04
C MET A 1 19.00 18.85 11.00
N LEU A 2 17.84 18.36 10.60
CA LEU A 2 17.05 17.46 11.41
C LEU A 2 17.54 16.02 11.21
N THR A 3 17.48 15.22 12.26
CA THR A 3 17.85 13.80 12.23
C THR A 3 16.57 12.99 12.46
N LEU A 4 16.30 12.05 11.56
CA LEU A 4 15.25 11.07 11.73
C LEU A 4 15.85 9.83 12.41
N SER A 5 15.24 9.41 13.52
CA SER A 5 15.58 8.15 14.19
C SER A 5 14.45 7.15 13.94
N TYR A 6 14.78 5.92 13.58
CA TYR A 6 13.78 4.88 13.30
C TYR A 6 14.35 3.50 13.64
N GLN A 7 13.45 2.55 13.88
CA GLN A 7 13.81 1.14 14.01
C GLN A 7 13.69 0.46 12.65
N GLY A 8 14.74 -0.25 12.23
CA GLY A 8 14.75 -1.03 11.00
C GLY A 8 14.01 -2.38 11.18
N VAL A 9 13.71 -3.02 10.06
CA VAL A 9 13.08 -4.35 10.02
C VAL A 9 13.91 -5.46 10.69
N ASP A 10 15.20 -5.22 10.87
CA ASP A 10 16.15 -6.10 11.58
C ASP A 10 16.17 -5.85 13.10
N GLY A 11 15.30 -4.97 13.62
CA GLY A 11 15.25 -4.56 15.01
C GLY A 11 16.34 -3.55 15.42
N GLY A 12 17.26 -3.17 14.51
CA GLY A 12 18.30 -2.18 14.76
C GLY A 12 17.74 -0.74 14.80
N PHE A 13 18.35 0.12 15.63
CA PHE A 13 18.03 1.54 15.65
C PHE A 13 18.96 2.32 14.70
N TYR A 14 18.37 3.10 13.84
CA TYR A 14 19.06 3.86 12.81
C TYR A 14 18.79 5.35 12.95
N GLN A 15 19.76 6.15 12.50
CA GLN A 15 19.61 7.60 12.38
C GLN A 15 20.04 8.04 10.98
N CYS A 16 19.24 8.85 10.35
CA CYS A 16 19.64 9.50 9.10
C CYS A 16 19.51 11.02 9.21
N ALA A 17 20.47 11.73 8.63
CA ALA A 17 20.37 13.17 8.44
C ALA A 17 19.36 13.44 7.31
N THR A 18 18.45 14.37 7.56
CA THR A 18 17.46 14.78 6.55
C THR A 18 17.85 16.09 5.89
N SER A 19 17.35 16.32 4.68
CA SER A 19 17.45 17.62 4.00
C SER A 19 16.42 18.64 4.50
N LEU A 20 15.60 18.28 5.48
CA LEU A 20 14.59 19.16 6.05
C LEU A 20 15.26 20.35 6.75
N ASP A 21 14.71 21.53 6.54
CA ASP A 21 15.20 22.74 7.18
C ASP A 21 14.88 22.69 8.69
N ALA A 22 15.89 22.94 9.52
CA ALA A 22 15.73 23.06 10.97
C ALA A 22 14.86 24.28 11.39
N SER A 23 14.57 25.18 10.46
CA SER A 23 13.63 26.30 10.67
C SER A 23 12.14 25.88 10.64
N LEU A 24 11.84 24.64 10.26
CA LEU A 24 10.51 24.07 10.40
C LEU A 24 10.17 23.96 11.90
N HIS A 25 9.45 24.94 12.40
CA HIS A 25 8.90 24.92 13.75
C HIS A 25 7.73 23.95 13.80
N LEU A 26 7.99 22.68 14.10
CA LEU A 26 6.94 21.65 14.22
C LEU A 26 6.16 21.77 15.54
N GLU A 27 6.73 22.39 16.57
CA GLU A 27 6.07 22.55 17.86
C GLU A 27 4.64 23.12 17.80
N PRO A 28 4.36 24.21 17.04
CA PRO A 28 2.99 24.70 16.94
C PRO A 28 2.05 23.73 16.25
N VAL A 29 2.55 22.96 15.28
CA VAL A 29 1.74 21.94 14.56
C VAL A 29 1.45 20.78 15.49
N VAL A 30 2.45 20.24 16.18
CA VAL A 30 2.29 19.14 17.14
C VAL A 30 1.39 19.57 18.30
N SER A 31 1.55 20.79 18.82
CA SER A 31 0.72 21.32 19.92
C SER A 31 -0.74 21.60 19.50
N SER A 32 -1.03 21.67 18.20
CA SER A 32 -2.40 21.84 17.69
C SER A 32 -3.15 20.54 17.47
N VAL A 33 -2.48 19.39 17.61
CA VAL A 33 -3.07 18.06 17.46
C VAL A 33 -3.40 17.52 18.83
N ASP A 34 -4.66 17.14 19.04
CA ASP A 34 -5.07 16.47 20.27
C ASP A 34 -4.41 15.09 20.37
N PRO A 35 -3.87 14.70 21.54
CA PRO A 35 -3.34 13.36 21.73
C PRO A 35 -4.43 12.31 21.53
N ASN A 36 -4.12 11.27 20.79
CA ASN A 36 -5.03 10.13 20.56
C ASN A 36 -4.90 9.03 21.60
N GLY A 37 -4.19 9.27 22.71
CA GLY A 37 -3.94 8.27 23.76
C GLY A 37 -3.09 7.08 23.28
N ALA A 38 -2.25 7.27 22.23
CA ALA A 38 -1.39 6.19 21.76
C ALA A 38 -0.33 5.84 22.81
N PHE A 39 -0.13 4.53 23.04
CA PHE A 39 0.85 3.98 23.96
C PHE A 39 1.49 2.71 23.38
N PHE A 40 2.72 2.41 23.78
CA PHE A 40 3.36 1.15 23.41
C PHE A 40 2.96 0.01 24.34
N ALA A 41 2.98 -1.22 23.84
CA ALA A 41 2.65 -2.41 24.62
C ALA A 41 3.47 -2.53 25.91
N PHE A 42 4.73 -2.09 25.92
CA PHE A 42 5.59 -2.10 27.11
C PHE A 42 5.15 -1.10 28.20
N GLU A 43 4.31 -0.13 27.89
CA GLU A 43 3.77 0.85 28.84
C GLU A 43 2.52 0.32 29.57
N ALA A 44 1.97 -0.81 29.08
CA ALA A 44 0.79 -1.47 29.64
C ALA A 44 1.13 -2.89 30.10
N ASP A 45 0.31 -3.45 31.01
CA ASP A 45 0.44 -4.84 31.49
C ASP A 45 -0.17 -5.82 30.48
N LEU A 46 0.45 -5.91 29.30
CA LEU A 46 0.03 -6.82 28.23
C LEU A 46 0.82 -8.13 28.26
N PRO A 47 0.25 -9.23 27.70
CA PRO A 47 0.95 -10.51 27.60
C PRO A 47 2.27 -10.38 26.82
N SER A 48 3.31 -11.09 27.28
CA SER A 48 4.66 -11.07 26.68
C SER A 48 4.75 -11.59 25.23
N VAL A 49 3.68 -12.18 24.72
CA VAL A 49 3.55 -12.58 23.31
C VAL A 49 3.23 -11.40 22.38
N VAL A 50 2.84 -10.25 22.94
CA VAL A 50 2.72 -9.02 22.16
C VAL A 50 4.09 -8.36 22.09
N ASP A 51 4.51 -7.98 20.90
CA ASP A 51 5.76 -7.25 20.72
C ASP A 51 5.71 -5.96 21.56
N PRO A 52 6.72 -5.68 22.40
CA PRO A 52 6.72 -4.53 23.31
C PRO A 52 6.60 -3.18 22.59
N TYR A 53 6.97 -3.10 21.31
CA TYR A 53 6.86 -1.89 20.49
C TYR A 53 5.58 -1.80 19.68
N THR A 54 4.64 -2.75 19.84
CA THR A 54 3.29 -2.63 19.28
C THR A 54 2.62 -1.37 19.82
N LEU A 55 2.10 -0.53 18.92
CA LEU A 55 1.42 0.71 19.26
C LEU A 55 -0.09 0.47 19.39
N PHE A 56 -0.65 0.83 20.51
CA PHE A 56 -2.09 0.83 20.77
C PHE A 56 -2.61 2.25 20.97
N THR A 57 -3.93 2.42 20.87
CA THR A 57 -4.61 3.66 21.23
C THR A 57 -5.63 3.38 22.32
N GLU A 58 -5.86 4.33 23.23
CA GLU A 58 -6.92 4.22 24.25
C GLU A 58 -8.32 4.25 23.65
N GLU A 59 -8.47 4.92 22.50
CA GLU A 59 -9.73 4.92 21.77
C GLU A 59 -10.01 3.53 21.18
N GLU A 60 -11.30 3.15 21.19
CA GLU A 60 -11.71 1.92 20.50
C GLU A 60 -11.30 1.98 19.04
N VAL A 61 -10.63 0.93 18.57
CA VAL A 61 -10.21 0.83 17.19
C VAL A 61 -11.46 0.90 16.30
N SER A 62 -11.41 1.75 15.27
CA SER A 62 -12.50 1.88 14.33
C SER A 62 -12.87 0.52 13.72
N ALA A 63 -14.09 0.09 13.96
CA ALA A 63 -14.65 -1.13 13.41
C ALA A 63 -15.49 -0.87 12.15
N LEU A 64 -15.24 0.24 11.43
CA LEU A 64 -15.93 0.56 10.18
C LEU A 64 -15.70 -0.55 9.16
N VAL A 65 -16.76 -0.94 8.48
CA VAL A 65 -16.71 -1.78 7.28
C VAL A 65 -16.70 -0.86 6.07
N TYR A 66 -16.00 -1.24 5.02
CA TYR A 66 -16.02 -0.53 3.75
C TYR A 66 -16.61 -1.41 2.67
N ASP A 67 -17.52 -0.86 1.88
CA ASP A 67 -17.90 -1.46 0.61
C ASP A 67 -16.71 -1.35 -0.34
N SER A 68 -16.35 -2.46 -0.97
CA SER A 68 -15.23 -2.54 -1.90
C SER A 68 -15.71 -2.96 -3.28
N ALA A 69 -15.15 -2.36 -4.33
CA ALA A 69 -15.52 -2.65 -5.71
C ALA A 69 -14.33 -2.52 -6.64
N THR A 70 -14.42 -3.17 -7.80
CA THR A 70 -13.59 -2.85 -8.94
C THR A 70 -14.12 -1.55 -9.56
N PRO A 71 -13.36 -0.44 -9.51
CA PRO A 71 -13.88 0.87 -9.91
C PRO A 71 -13.94 1.08 -11.41
N LEU A 72 -13.19 0.26 -12.16
CA LEU A 72 -13.06 0.41 -13.61
C LEU A 72 -14.11 -0.43 -14.33
N SER A 73 -14.90 0.22 -15.19
CA SER A 73 -15.78 -0.44 -16.17
C SER A 73 -15.16 -0.33 -17.55
N LEU A 74 -14.87 -1.46 -18.18
CA LEU A 74 -14.35 -1.47 -19.56
C LEU A 74 -15.36 -0.98 -20.60
N SER A 75 -16.64 -0.87 -20.25
CA SER A 75 -17.69 -0.27 -21.08
C SER A 75 -17.77 1.24 -20.91
N ASP A 76 -17.12 1.83 -19.90
CA ASP A 76 -17.02 3.27 -19.68
C ASP A 76 -15.77 3.80 -20.40
N GLY A 77 -15.97 4.33 -21.60
CA GLY A 77 -14.87 4.83 -22.44
C GLY A 77 -14.11 6.00 -21.81
N ASP A 78 -14.78 6.83 -21.01
CA ASP A 78 -14.14 8.00 -20.39
C ASP A 78 -13.20 7.59 -19.26
N GLN A 79 -13.60 6.62 -18.43
CA GLN A 79 -12.73 6.07 -17.38
C GLN A 79 -11.51 5.38 -17.97
N LEU A 80 -11.71 4.58 -19.01
CA LEU A 80 -10.63 3.87 -19.69
C LEU A 80 -9.65 4.84 -20.35
N THR A 81 -10.15 5.85 -21.06
CA THR A 81 -9.32 6.90 -21.69
C THR A 81 -8.53 7.67 -20.62
N SER A 82 -9.14 7.99 -19.49
CA SER A 82 -8.46 8.66 -18.39
C SER A 82 -7.32 7.83 -17.82
N LEU A 83 -7.53 6.52 -17.61
CA LEU A 83 -6.51 5.59 -17.14
C LEU A 83 -5.36 5.47 -18.16
N LEU A 84 -5.68 5.28 -19.45
CA LEU A 84 -4.67 5.20 -20.51
C LEU A 84 -3.84 6.49 -20.58
N SER A 85 -4.50 7.65 -20.52
CA SER A 85 -3.82 8.94 -20.51
C SER A 85 -2.88 9.10 -19.30
N ALA A 86 -3.33 8.67 -18.10
CA ALA A 86 -2.50 8.69 -16.90
C ALA A 86 -1.24 7.81 -17.01
N LEU A 87 -1.32 6.74 -17.79
CA LEU A 87 -0.23 5.83 -18.09
C LEU A 87 0.43 6.11 -19.44
N ALA A 88 0.18 7.29 -20.05
CA ALA A 88 0.75 7.71 -21.31
C ALA A 88 0.57 6.69 -22.47
N PHE A 89 -0.53 5.93 -22.45
CA PHE A 89 -0.93 5.04 -23.53
C PHE A 89 -2.02 5.67 -24.39
N SER A 90 -2.07 5.25 -25.68
CA SER A 90 -3.11 5.61 -26.62
C SER A 90 -4.06 4.42 -26.85
N ASP A 91 -5.31 4.70 -27.18
CA ASP A 91 -6.32 3.71 -27.56
C ASP A 91 -6.20 3.23 -29.02
N GLN A 92 -5.30 3.82 -29.81
CA GLN A 92 -5.18 3.57 -31.25
C GLN A 92 -4.79 2.12 -31.62
N ASN A 93 -4.01 1.45 -30.76
CA ASN A 93 -3.53 0.08 -30.98
C ASN A 93 -4.15 -0.89 -29.97
N GLN A 94 -5.46 -0.82 -29.83
CA GLN A 94 -6.23 -1.67 -28.95
C GLN A 94 -6.55 -3.01 -29.60
N ALA A 95 -6.33 -4.10 -28.88
CA ALA A 95 -6.78 -5.44 -29.25
C ALA A 95 -7.59 -6.07 -28.08
N PRO A 96 -8.76 -6.67 -28.37
CA PRO A 96 -9.50 -7.37 -27.34
C PRO A 96 -8.76 -8.63 -26.89
N VAL A 97 -8.84 -8.94 -25.61
CA VAL A 97 -8.42 -10.21 -24.98
C VAL A 97 -9.61 -10.81 -24.22
N ASN A 98 -9.50 -12.05 -23.75
CA ASN A 98 -10.64 -12.78 -23.17
C ASN A 98 -11.40 -12.00 -22.07
N ASP A 99 -10.69 -11.21 -21.27
CA ASP A 99 -11.21 -10.51 -20.09
C ASP A 99 -10.85 -9.01 -20.07
N GLY A 100 -10.56 -8.42 -21.24
CA GLY A 100 -10.19 -7.00 -21.30
C GLY A 100 -9.63 -6.55 -22.62
N TYR A 101 -8.69 -5.63 -22.54
CA TYR A 101 -8.01 -5.05 -23.69
C TYR A 101 -6.49 -5.05 -23.49
N THR A 102 -5.78 -5.20 -24.61
CA THR A 102 -4.34 -5.01 -24.70
C THR A 102 -4.05 -3.81 -25.59
N TYR A 103 -3.17 -2.95 -25.14
CA TYR A 103 -2.67 -1.77 -25.86
C TYR A 103 -1.19 -1.99 -26.13
N VAL A 104 -0.77 -1.81 -27.36
CA VAL A 104 0.62 -1.98 -27.79
C VAL A 104 1.15 -0.65 -28.33
N ASP A 105 2.31 -0.22 -27.83
CA ASP A 105 2.98 0.98 -28.28
C ASP A 105 4.50 0.73 -28.34
N GLY A 106 4.99 0.43 -29.55
CA GLY A 106 6.37 -0.03 -29.74
C GLY A 106 6.62 -1.38 -29.10
N GLU A 107 7.54 -1.42 -28.16
CA GLU A 107 7.93 -2.61 -27.37
C GLU A 107 7.17 -2.72 -26.05
N ASP A 108 6.33 -1.73 -25.75
CA ASP A 108 5.53 -1.65 -24.54
C ASP A 108 4.13 -2.23 -24.74
N THR A 109 3.69 -2.98 -23.76
CA THR A 109 2.36 -3.57 -23.72
C THR A 109 1.67 -3.24 -22.41
N LEU A 110 0.42 -2.75 -22.50
CA LEU A 110 -0.45 -2.52 -21.36
C LEU A 110 -1.71 -3.36 -21.50
N ARG A 111 -2.04 -4.15 -20.51
CA ARG A 111 -3.30 -4.92 -20.45
C ARG A 111 -4.18 -4.35 -19.37
N VAL A 112 -5.44 -4.09 -19.69
CA VAL A 112 -6.46 -3.62 -18.76
C VAL A 112 -7.56 -4.66 -18.71
N LEU A 113 -7.73 -5.29 -17.53
CA LEU A 113 -8.60 -6.43 -17.34
C LEU A 113 -9.89 -6.05 -16.60
N GLN A 114 -10.98 -6.76 -16.88
CA GLN A 114 -12.30 -6.50 -16.28
C GLN A 114 -12.30 -6.63 -14.75
N GLY A 115 -11.41 -7.46 -14.18
CA GLY A 115 -11.19 -7.57 -12.74
C GLY A 115 -10.48 -6.38 -12.10
N GLY A 116 -10.19 -5.30 -12.86
CA GLY A 116 -9.49 -4.12 -12.37
C GLY A 116 -7.97 -4.25 -12.32
N SER A 117 -7.40 -5.32 -12.87
CA SER A 117 -5.94 -5.45 -13.00
C SER A 117 -5.43 -4.70 -14.21
N VAL A 118 -4.37 -3.93 -14.01
CA VAL A 118 -3.61 -3.21 -15.04
C VAL A 118 -2.20 -3.77 -15.05
N VAL A 119 -1.80 -4.40 -16.15
CA VAL A 119 -0.53 -5.09 -16.29
C VAL A 119 0.28 -4.46 -17.40
N TYR A 120 1.48 -4.02 -17.10
CA TYR A 120 2.44 -3.47 -18.05
C TYR A 120 3.64 -4.38 -18.18
N HIS A 121 4.15 -4.47 -19.38
CA HIS A 121 5.42 -5.12 -19.72
C HIS A 121 6.13 -4.36 -20.84
N SER A 122 7.43 -4.19 -20.68
CA SER A 122 8.33 -3.68 -21.73
C SER A 122 9.38 -4.72 -22.08
N SER A 123 9.56 -4.98 -23.37
CA SER A 123 10.62 -5.87 -23.88
C SER A 123 11.85 -5.10 -24.39
N GLY A 124 11.84 -3.78 -24.27
CA GLY A 124 12.89 -2.90 -24.78
C GLY A 124 13.37 -1.86 -23.77
N GLU A 125 13.65 -0.66 -24.25
CA GLU A 125 14.13 0.44 -23.41
C GLU A 125 13.10 0.95 -22.40
N GLY A 126 11.82 0.60 -22.60
CA GLY A 126 10.71 1.03 -21.77
C GLY A 126 10.43 2.53 -21.79
N ARG A 127 9.19 2.93 -21.50
CA ARG A 127 8.80 4.35 -21.50
C ARG A 127 8.97 5.05 -20.16
N TYR A 128 9.02 4.29 -19.07
CA TYR A 128 9.05 4.85 -17.73
C TYR A 128 10.45 4.73 -17.15
N THR A 129 11.14 5.86 -17.07
CA THR A 129 12.50 5.94 -16.55
C THR A 129 12.50 6.23 -15.05
N ALA A 130 13.44 5.66 -14.33
CA ALA A 130 13.72 5.90 -12.92
C ALA A 130 15.11 6.52 -12.74
N GLN A 131 15.26 7.36 -11.73
CA GLN A 131 16.59 7.78 -11.30
C GLN A 131 17.36 6.56 -10.73
N PRO A 132 18.70 6.57 -10.77
CA PRO A 132 19.49 5.47 -10.26
C PRO A 132 19.25 5.17 -8.77
N GLY A 133 19.25 3.88 -8.43
CA GLY A 133 19.14 3.38 -7.07
C GLY A 133 17.72 3.18 -6.58
N LEU A 134 17.57 2.56 -5.40
CA LEU A 134 16.29 2.16 -4.82
C LEU A 134 15.32 3.32 -4.66
N SER A 135 15.81 4.49 -4.22
CA SER A 135 14.96 5.68 -4.07
C SER A 135 14.35 6.15 -5.39
N GLY A 136 15.13 6.11 -6.48
CA GLY A 136 14.63 6.47 -7.81
C GLY A 136 13.62 5.45 -8.34
N ALA A 137 13.83 4.16 -8.06
CA ALA A 137 12.86 3.11 -8.39
C ALA A 137 11.53 3.31 -7.64
N VAL A 138 11.58 3.62 -6.34
CA VAL A 138 10.38 3.90 -5.53
C VAL A 138 9.65 5.13 -6.04
N GLU A 139 10.35 6.21 -6.39
CA GLU A 139 9.73 7.42 -6.92
C GLU A 139 9.02 7.18 -8.25
N ALA A 140 9.67 6.49 -9.19
CA ALA A 140 9.06 6.16 -10.48
C ALA A 140 7.82 5.27 -10.32
N ALA A 141 7.91 4.23 -9.50
CA ALA A 141 6.80 3.34 -9.20
C ALA A 141 5.65 4.08 -8.50
N TRP A 142 5.95 4.98 -7.54
CA TRP A 142 4.96 5.80 -6.85
C TRP A 142 4.18 6.71 -7.81
N VAL A 143 4.87 7.38 -8.72
CA VAL A 143 4.22 8.26 -9.71
C VAL A 143 3.20 7.49 -10.54
N LEU A 144 3.56 6.30 -11.03
CA LEU A 144 2.69 5.45 -11.84
C LEU A 144 1.52 4.88 -11.03
N ALA A 145 1.81 4.31 -9.85
CA ALA A 145 0.78 3.75 -8.97
C ALA A 145 -0.25 4.83 -8.57
N ASN A 146 0.24 6.02 -8.18
CA ASN A 146 -0.61 7.11 -7.75
C ASN A 146 -1.44 7.68 -8.91
N ALA A 147 -0.86 7.80 -10.11
CA ALA A 147 -1.59 8.28 -11.29
C ALA A 147 -2.72 7.33 -11.72
N ALA A 148 -2.48 6.01 -11.63
CA ALA A 148 -3.44 5.00 -12.07
C ALA A 148 -4.50 4.69 -10.99
N ALA A 149 -4.09 4.50 -9.73
CA ALA A 149 -4.97 3.97 -8.69
C ALA A 149 -5.60 5.03 -7.78
N ALA A 150 -4.88 6.11 -7.42
CA ALA A 150 -5.39 7.06 -6.43
C ALA A 150 -6.71 7.74 -6.83
N PRO A 151 -6.95 8.15 -8.09
CA PRO A 151 -8.22 8.74 -8.49
C PRO A 151 -9.43 7.80 -8.35
N LEU A 152 -9.17 6.50 -8.32
CA LEU A 152 -10.17 5.44 -8.30
C LEU A 152 -10.33 4.77 -6.92
N ALA A 153 -9.43 5.05 -5.98
CA ALA A 153 -9.36 4.34 -4.70
C ALA A 153 -10.47 4.71 -3.69
N GLY A 154 -11.25 5.75 -3.96
CA GLY A 154 -12.28 6.22 -3.03
C GLY A 154 -11.66 6.75 -1.73
N GLN A 155 -11.97 6.12 -0.59
CA GLN A 155 -11.44 6.54 0.72
C GLN A 155 -10.08 5.90 1.05
N ALA A 156 -9.62 4.92 0.28
CA ALA A 156 -8.31 4.34 0.50
C ALA A 156 -7.20 5.23 -0.04
N ARG A 157 -6.01 5.05 0.52
CA ARG A 157 -4.77 5.67 0.05
C ARG A 157 -3.74 4.58 -0.23
N LEU A 158 -2.85 4.83 -1.17
CA LEU A 158 -1.69 3.99 -1.38
C LEU A 158 -0.62 4.31 -0.33
N TYR A 159 0.14 3.29 0.06
CA TYR A 159 1.35 3.45 0.85
C TYR A 159 2.43 2.48 0.36
N LEU A 160 3.69 2.81 0.59
CA LEU A 160 4.80 1.92 0.28
C LEU A 160 4.79 0.75 1.27
N LEU A 161 4.56 -0.46 0.77
CA LEU A 161 4.55 -1.68 1.57
C LEU A 161 5.97 -2.25 1.73
N SER A 162 6.70 -2.36 0.60
CA SER A 162 8.09 -2.74 0.62
C SER A 162 8.84 -2.24 -0.61
N ALA A 163 10.16 -2.11 -0.50
CA ALA A 163 11.05 -1.83 -1.61
C ALA A 163 12.36 -2.57 -1.36
N GLN A 164 12.78 -3.40 -2.29
CA GLN A 164 13.94 -4.26 -2.14
C GLN A 164 14.80 -4.22 -3.39
N ALA A 165 16.13 -4.25 -3.20
CA ALA A 165 17.07 -4.54 -4.26
C ALA A 165 17.22 -6.05 -4.40
N ASP A 166 17.27 -6.55 -5.61
CA ASP A 166 17.59 -7.94 -5.87
C ASP A 166 19.05 -8.22 -5.46
N ALA A 167 19.28 -9.31 -4.73
CA ALA A 167 20.62 -9.69 -4.27
C ALA A 167 21.49 -10.24 -5.41
N ASP A 168 20.87 -10.83 -6.41
CA ASP A 168 21.54 -11.55 -7.50
C ASP A 168 21.63 -10.71 -8.80
N GLN A 169 20.81 -9.66 -8.92
CA GLN A 169 20.76 -8.79 -10.09
C GLN A 169 21.09 -7.35 -9.71
N LYS A 170 22.16 -6.84 -10.31
CA LYS A 170 22.53 -5.44 -10.12
C LYS A 170 21.49 -4.50 -10.73
N ASP A 171 21.23 -3.39 -10.03
CA ASP A 171 20.30 -2.33 -10.46
C ASP A 171 18.88 -2.86 -10.79
N HIS A 172 18.49 -3.97 -10.12
CA HIS A 172 17.14 -4.51 -10.17
C HIS A 172 16.45 -4.31 -8.81
N TYR A 173 15.21 -3.79 -8.85
CA TYR A 173 14.44 -3.40 -7.67
C TYR A 173 12.99 -3.83 -7.82
N THR A 174 12.46 -4.46 -6.78
CA THR A 174 11.02 -4.72 -6.63
C THR A 174 10.41 -3.72 -5.66
N VAL A 175 9.36 -3.00 -6.09
CA VAL A 175 8.64 -2.02 -5.28
C VAL A 175 7.19 -2.41 -5.15
N ILE A 176 6.67 -2.50 -3.93
CA ILE A 176 5.32 -2.96 -3.62
C ILE A 176 4.55 -1.90 -2.85
N PHE A 177 3.33 -1.62 -3.29
CA PHE A 177 2.39 -0.74 -2.60
C PHE A 177 1.18 -1.50 -2.09
N GLY A 178 0.67 -1.06 -0.94
CA GLY A 178 -0.59 -1.50 -0.36
C GLY A 178 -1.65 -0.40 -0.37
N TYR A 179 -2.91 -0.77 -0.15
CA TYR A 179 -3.95 0.17 0.23
C TYR A 179 -4.02 0.31 1.75
N CYS A 180 -4.41 1.50 2.20
CA CYS A 180 -4.64 1.82 3.60
C CYS A 180 -6.00 2.49 3.74
N LEU A 181 -6.78 2.07 4.71
CA LEU A 181 -8.09 2.61 5.11
C LEU A 181 -8.02 3.06 6.55
N ASN A 182 -8.31 4.32 6.81
CA ASN A 182 -8.30 4.89 8.16
C ASN A 182 -7.01 4.57 8.95
N GLY A 183 -5.84 4.64 8.29
CA GLY A 183 -4.55 4.35 8.92
C GLY A 183 -4.17 2.87 9.01
N SER A 184 -5.08 1.95 8.68
CA SER A 184 -4.84 0.50 8.74
C SER A 184 -4.63 -0.09 7.35
N ALA A 185 -3.68 -1.02 7.22
CA ALA A 185 -3.39 -1.70 5.97
C ALA A 185 -4.58 -2.53 5.48
N VAL A 186 -4.76 -2.58 4.16
CA VAL A 186 -5.72 -3.47 3.51
C VAL A 186 -4.99 -4.66 2.91
N HIS A 187 -5.30 -5.84 3.41
CA HIS A 187 -4.86 -7.10 2.83
C HIS A 187 -5.83 -7.50 1.72
N LEU A 188 -5.40 -7.36 0.47
CA LEU A 188 -6.14 -7.87 -0.68
C LEU A 188 -6.01 -9.39 -0.75
N TYR A 189 -7.05 -10.05 -1.24
CA TYR A 189 -7.03 -11.48 -1.52
C TYR A 189 -5.74 -11.90 -2.24
N ASP A 190 -5.34 -13.14 -2.05
CA ASP A 190 -4.15 -13.79 -2.59
C ASP A 190 -2.83 -13.22 -2.05
N ASP A 191 -2.35 -12.09 -2.55
CA ASP A 191 -0.98 -11.61 -2.31
C ASP A 191 -0.89 -10.41 -1.37
N GLY A 192 -2.03 -9.83 -0.98
CA GLY A 192 -2.09 -8.71 -0.01
C GLY A 192 -1.70 -7.33 -0.52
N TRP A 193 -1.17 -7.19 -1.75
CA TRP A 193 -0.68 -5.93 -2.30
C TRP A 193 -1.64 -5.25 -3.31
N ALA A 194 -1.52 -3.93 -3.44
CA ALA A 194 -2.26 -3.12 -4.40
C ALA A 194 -1.51 -2.98 -5.74
N ALA A 195 -0.18 -2.83 -5.68
CA ALA A 195 0.63 -2.72 -6.88
C ALA A 195 2.03 -3.29 -6.64
N VAL A 196 2.61 -3.89 -7.67
CA VAL A 196 4.00 -4.35 -7.71
C VAL A 196 4.67 -3.85 -8.98
N PHE A 197 5.91 -3.41 -8.83
CA PHE A 197 6.73 -2.86 -9.91
C PHE A 197 8.09 -3.53 -9.92
N GLU A 198 8.58 -3.87 -11.11
CA GLU A 198 9.96 -4.26 -11.36
C GLU A 198 10.69 -3.14 -12.09
N VAL A 199 11.82 -2.73 -11.54
CA VAL A 199 12.65 -1.66 -12.10
C VAL A 199 14.04 -2.21 -12.35
N THR A 200 14.47 -2.22 -13.61
CA THR A 200 15.76 -2.78 -14.02
C THR A 200 16.56 -1.72 -14.76
N GLU A 201 17.80 -1.48 -14.35
CA GLU A 201 18.74 -0.55 -14.99
C GLU A 201 18.16 0.87 -15.20
N GLY A 202 17.32 1.32 -14.25
CA GLY A 202 16.69 2.65 -14.31
C GLY A 202 15.45 2.73 -15.20
N VAL A 203 14.84 1.60 -15.54
CA VAL A 203 13.60 1.51 -16.32
C VAL A 203 12.59 0.64 -15.59
N VAL A 204 11.33 1.05 -15.55
CA VAL A 204 10.22 0.19 -15.10
C VAL A 204 9.92 -0.80 -16.23
N THR A 205 10.29 -2.07 -16.02
CA THR A 205 10.11 -3.14 -17.01
C THR A 205 8.76 -3.81 -16.91
N ASP A 206 8.25 -3.95 -15.71
CA ASP A 206 6.97 -4.60 -15.44
C ASP A 206 6.24 -3.92 -14.31
N PHE A 207 4.92 -3.91 -14.39
CA PHE A 207 4.09 -3.67 -13.21
C PHE A 207 2.74 -4.36 -13.31
N THR A 208 2.17 -4.63 -12.13
CA THR A 208 0.75 -4.99 -11.98
C THR A 208 0.14 -4.08 -10.94
N ILE A 209 -0.97 -3.41 -11.30
CA ILE A 209 -1.77 -2.58 -10.39
C ILE A 209 -3.16 -3.19 -10.29
N ARG A 210 -3.67 -3.38 -9.07
CA ARG A 210 -5.02 -3.86 -8.77
C ARG A 210 -5.88 -2.67 -8.36
N LEU A 211 -6.74 -2.22 -9.25
CA LEU A 211 -7.62 -1.09 -8.99
C LEU A 211 -8.77 -1.52 -8.07
N ARG A 212 -8.87 -0.88 -6.91
CA ARG A 212 -9.96 -1.07 -5.95
C ARG A 212 -10.47 0.27 -5.47
N SER A 213 -11.76 0.35 -5.23
CA SER A 213 -12.44 1.51 -4.66
C SER A 213 -13.10 1.14 -3.36
N TYR A 214 -13.03 2.05 -2.38
CA TYR A 214 -13.57 1.83 -1.04
C TYR A 214 -14.43 3.01 -0.62
N SER A 215 -15.61 2.71 -0.09
CA SER A 215 -16.52 3.68 0.53
C SER A 215 -17.03 3.16 1.86
N ALA A 216 -17.17 4.04 2.86
CA ALA A 216 -17.64 3.63 4.18
C ALA A 216 -19.04 3.01 4.08
N ALA A 217 -19.20 1.81 4.60
CA ALA A 217 -20.49 1.16 4.75
C ALA A 217 -21.19 1.63 6.05
N PRO A 218 -22.54 1.57 6.12
CA PRO A 218 -23.28 1.98 7.32
C PRO A 218 -23.09 1.03 8.51
N GLN A 219 -22.59 -0.19 8.26
CA GLN A 219 -22.36 -1.19 9.29
C GLN A 219 -20.96 -1.10 9.90
N GLN A 220 -20.87 -1.60 11.14
CA GLN A 220 -19.59 -1.79 11.83
C GLN A 220 -19.36 -3.29 12.08
N ALA A 221 -18.10 -3.70 12.02
CA ALA A 221 -17.68 -5.03 12.45
C ALA A 221 -17.56 -5.09 13.97
N LEU A 222 -17.70 -6.28 14.53
CA LEU A 222 -17.40 -6.52 15.92
C LEU A 222 -15.93 -6.91 16.07
N LEU A 223 -15.10 -6.00 16.59
CA LEU A 223 -13.72 -6.27 16.97
C LEU A 223 -13.62 -6.53 18.47
N LEU A 224 -12.69 -7.40 18.86
CA LEU A 224 -12.33 -7.54 20.27
C LEU A 224 -11.61 -6.26 20.73
N PRO A 225 -11.81 -5.81 21.98
CA PRO A 225 -10.91 -4.84 22.58
C PRO A 225 -9.45 -5.32 22.54
N ALA A 226 -8.50 -4.39 22.43
CA ALA A 226 -7.07 -4.68 22.26
C ALA A 226 -6.52 -5.66 23.33
N GLU A 227 -6.85 -5.46 24.60
CA GLU A 227 -6.45 -6.34 25.70
C GLU A 227 -6.96 -7.78 25.51
N LYS A 228 -8.18 -7.96 25.01
CA LYS A 228 -8.75 -9.28 24.75
C LYS A 228 -8.15 -9.93 23.51
N ALA A 229 -7.82 -9.14 22.49
CA ALA A 229 -7.10 -9.63 21.31
C ALA A 229 -5.69 -10.09 21.71
N ALA A 230 -4.98 -9.32 22.53
CA ALA A 230 -3.67 -9.69 23.10
C ALA A 230 -3.74 -10.97 23.95
N ALA A 231 -4.76 -11.09 24.81
CA ALA A 231 -4.98 -12.30 25.60
C ALA A 231 -5.30 -13.52 24.71
N ALA A 232 -6.06 -13.35 23.63
CA ALA A 232 -6.36 -14.42 22.68
C ALA A 232 -5.10 -14.86 21.91
N LEU A 233 -4.18 -13.94 21.60
CA LEU A 233 -2.90 -14.25 20.96
C LEU A 233 -2.07 -15.24 21.78
N THR A 234 -2.09 -15.13 23.11
CA THR A 234 -1.39 -16.05 24.04
C THR A 234 -1.82 -17.51 23.86
N ALA A 235 -3.06 -17.74 23.43
CA ALA A 235 -3.56 -19.10 23.16
C ALA A 235 -3.12 -19.65 21.78
N LEU A 236 -2.67 -18.77 20.89
CA LEU A 236 -2.31 -19.13 19.52
C LEU A 236 -0.80 -19.30 19.32
N THR A 237 0.01 -18.55 20.04
CA THR A 237 1.48 -18.59 19.91
C THR A 237 2.17 -18.25 21.21
N GLN A 238 3.45 -18.64 21.32
CA GLN A 238 4.36 -18.21 22.38
C GLN A 238 5.44 -17.24 21.87
N ASP A 239 5.48 -17.05 20.55
CA ASP A 239 6.41 -16.11 19.92
C ASP A 239 5.88 -14.69 20.08
N SER A 240 6.79 -13.75 20.22
CA SER A 240 6.46 -12.32 20.20
C SER A 240 5.95 -11.92 18.82
N ARG A 241 4.81 -11.22 18.79
CA ARG A 241 4.14 -10.80 17.55
C ARG A 241 3.69 -9.35 17.68
N GLU A 242 3.81 -8.61 16.58
CA GLU A 242 3.14 -7.33 16.45
C GLU A 242 1.64 -7.57 16.23
N LEU A 243 0.80 -6.92 17.03
CA LEU A 243 -0.65 -7.02 16.96
C LEU A 243 -1.23 -5.71 16.42
N SER A 244 -1.84 -5.77 15.25
CA SER A 244 -2.41 -4.60 14.59
C SER A 244 -3.79 -4.88 14.01
N VAL A 245 -4.62 -3.84 13.85
CA VAL A 245 -5.87 -3.95 13.10
C VAL A 245 -5.57 -3.71 11.63
N GLN A 246 -6.01 -4.63 10.81
CA GLN A 246 -5.94 -4.55 9.35
C GLN A 246 -7.32 -4.77 8.73
N TYR A 247 -7.48 -4.42 7.48
CA TYR A 247 -8.68 -4.73 6.70
C TYR A 247 -8.41 -5.92 5.78
N ARG A 248 -9.39 -6.79 5.65
CA ARG A 248 -9.37 -7.89 4.67
C ARG A 248 -10.40 -7.62 3.59
N ASP A 249 -9.95 -7.54 2.35
CA ASP A 249 -10.76 -7.49 1.14
C ASP A 249 -10.58 -8.80 0.36
N ASN A 250 -11.56 -9.68 0.44
CA ASN A 250 -11.55 -10.98 -0.26
C ASN A 250 -12.12 -10.90 -1.69
N GLY A 251 -12.42 -9.69 -2.18
CA GLY A 251 -13.09 -9.51 -3.47
C GLY A 251 -14.59 -9.77 -3.45
N ASP A 252 -15.19 -9.98 -2.28
CA ASP A 252 -16.61 -10.28 -2.07
C ASP A 252 -17.49 -9.03 -1.90
N GLY A 253 -16.93 -7.86 -2.16
CA GLY A 253 -17.61 -6.57 -2.11
C GLY A 253 -17.46 -5.80 -0.80
N GLN A 254 -16.70 -6.32 0.15
CA GLN A 254 -16.44 -5.66 1.42
C GLN A 254 -14.98 -5.77 1.87
N ALA A 255 -14.50 -4.72 2.56
CA ALA A 255 -13.30 -4.75 3.35
C ALA A 255 -13.67 -4.70 4.84
N VAL A 256 -13.33 -5.76 5.56
CA VAL A 256 -13.73 -5.97 6.95
C VAL A 256 -12.51 -5.90 7.86
N PRO A 257 -12.54 -5.11 8.96
CA PRO A 257 -11.41 -5.01 9.87
C PRO A 257 -11.26 -6.31 10.69
N TYR A 258 -10.02 -6.68 10.97
CA TYR A 258 -9.68 -7.84 11.80
C TYR A 258 -8.35 -7.59 12.53
N TRP A 259 -8.13 -8.31 13.64
CA TRP A 259 -6.83 -8.35 14.30
C TRP A 259 -5.86 -9.25 13.53
N ASN A 260 -4.69 -8.72 13.21
CA ASN A 260 -3.59 -9.44 12.59
C ASN A 260 -2.40 -9.50 13.55
N ALA A 261 -1.71 -10.64 13.56
CA ALA A 261 -0.51 -10.87 14.34
C ALA A 261 0.63 -11.29 13.41
N THR A 262 1.67 -10.47 13.29
CA THR A 262 2.83 -10.65 12.40
C THR A 262 4.14 -10.83 13.17
#